data_50b9fd1821ba73c725d3ed000ebadf49
#
_entry.id   50b9fd1821ba73c725d3ed000ebadf49
#
_cell.length_a   1.000
_cell.length_b   1.000
_cell.length_c   1.000
_cell.angle_alpha   90.00
_cell.angle_beta   90.00
_cell.angle_gamma   90.00
#
_symmetry.space_group_name_H-M   'P 1'
#
loop_
_entity.id
_entity.type
_entity.pdbx_description
1 polymer ?
#
loop_
_entity_poly.entity_id
_entity_poly.type
_entity_poly.pdbx_seq_one_letter_code
_entity_poly.pdbx_strand_id
1 'polypeptide(L)'
;MKLLPSFFFFVLLALQANAQSLQRVAPEQVGMDSRHLLYADEAIETAIANKDIPGAVLAVVRNGKMAYLKAYGNKRVYPNTEPMTVNTIFDMASCSKSMSTAICTHILAERGKLRL
;
A
#
# COMPACT_ATOMS: atom_id res chain seq x y z
N MET A 1 28.82 -34.24 -21.07
CA MET A 1 28.17 -33.00 -21.49
C MET A 1 26.72 -33.05 -21.04
N LYS A 2 26.39 -32.61 -19.78
CA LYS A 2 25.05 -32.69 -19.15
C LYS A 2 24.76 -31.40 -18.35
N LEU A 3 24.78 -30.24 -19.02
CA LEU A 3 24.53 -28.92 -18.39
C LEU A 3 23.18 -28.28 -18.79
N LEU A 4 22.36 -28.98 -19.59
CA LEU A 4 21.08 -28.41 -20.08
C LEU A 4 19.93 -28.35 -19.06
N PRO A 5 19.73 -29.27 -18.09
CA PRO A 5 18.55 -29.18 -17.22
C PRO A 5 18.67 -28.07 -16.17
N SER A 6 19.87 -27.70 -15.73
CA SER A 6 20.07 -26.68 -14.68
C SER A 6 19.77 -25.27 -15.18
N PHE A 7 20.08 -24.97 -16.43
CA PHE A 7 19.79 -23.65 -17.03
C PHE A 7 18.32 -23.44 -17.25
N PHE A 8 17.57 -24.48 -17.61
CA PHE A 8 16.12 -24.41 -17.80
C PHE A 8 15.37 -24.19 -16.49
N PHE A 9 15.87 -24.76 -15.39
CA PHE A 9 15.30 -24.58 -14.05
C PHE A 9 15.49 -23.13 -13.54
N PHE A 10 16.64 -22.51 -13.82
CA PHE A 10 16.90 -21.10 -13.46
C PHE A 10 16.04 -20.12 -14.24
N VAL A 11 15.77 -20.37 -15.51
CA VAL A 11 14.89 -19.55 -16.36
C VAL A 11 13.43 -19.66 -15.89
N LEU A 12 12.98 -20.84 -15.44
CA LEU A 12 11.63 -20.99 -14.88
C LEU A 12 11.44 -20.27 -13.54
N LEU A 13 12.47 -20.19 -12.68
CA LEU A 13 12.42 -19.44 -11.42
C LEU A 13 12.38 -17.93 -11.64
N ALA A 14 13.03 -17.42 -12.68
CA ALA A 14 13.04 -16.00 -13.00
C ALA A 14 11.68 -15.45 -13.47
N LEU A 15 10.80 -16.33 -13.95
CA LEU A 15 9.44 -15.97 -14.41
C LEU A 15 8.43 -15.79 -13.27
N GLN A 16 8.77 -16.13 -12.03
CA GLN A 16 7.84 -16.09 -10.88
C GLN A 16 7.94 -14.79 -10.04
N ALA A 17 8.88 -13.91 -10.34
CA ALA A 17 9.16 -12.73 -9.53
C ALA A 17 8.45 -11.46 -10.02
N ASN A 18 7.29 -11.58 -10.65
CA ASN A 18 6.44 -10.40 -10.90
C ASN A 18 5.57 -10.14 -9.67
N ALA A 19 6.03 -9.23 -8.81
CA ALA A 19 5.14 -8.58 -7.86
C ALA A 19 4.07 -7.85 -8.68
N GLN A 20 2.92 -8.48 -8.86
CA GLN A 20 1.81 -7.87 -9.59
C GLN A 20 1.32 -6.68 -8.79
N SER A 21 1.54 -5.48 -9.32
CA SER A 21 0.86 -4.30 -8.82
C SER A 21 -0.66 -4.52 -8.95
N LEU A 22 -1.41 -4.11 -7.93
CA LEU A 22 -2.88 -4.18 -7.97
C LEU A 22 -3.39 -3.47 -9.23
N GLN A 23 -4.24 -4.16 -9.99
CA GLN A 23 -4.88 -3.58 -11.17
C GLN A 23 -5.69 -2.35 -10.75
N ARG A 24 -5.45 -1.23 -11.41
CA ARG A 24 -6.27 -0.02 -11.24
C ARG A 24 -7.53 -0.13 -12.06
N VAL A 25 -8.65 0.20 -11.43
CA VAL A 25 -9.99 0.15 -12.04
C VAL A 25 -10.81 1.36 -11.62
N ALA A 26 -11.84 1.70 -12.38
CA ALA A 26 -12.81 2.69 -11.93
C ALA A 26 -13.61 2.15 -10.73
N PRO A 27 -13.96 3.01 -9.74
CA PRO A 27 -14.71 2.60 -8.55
C PRO A 27 -15.98 1.81 -8.86
N GLU A 28 -16.69 2.19 -9.91
CA GLU A 28 -17.93 1.56 -10.37
C GLU A 28 -17.74 0.09 -10.77
N GLN A 29 -16.57 -0.27 -11.30
CA GLN A 29 -16.25 -1.64 -11.71
C GLN A 29 -16.13 -2.62 -10.53
N VAL A 30 -15.97 -2.07 -9.33
CA VAL A 30 -15.93 -2.85 -8.08
C VAL A 30 -17.13 -2.56 -7.17
N GLY A 31 -18.19 -1.95 -7.73
CA GLY A 31 -19.44 -1.66 -7.03
C GLY A 31 -19.31 -0.55 -6.00
N MET A 32 -18.48 0.45 -6.27
CA MET A 32 -18.34 1.68 -5.49
C MET A 32 -18.87 2.86 -6.30
N ASP A 33 -19.40 3.86 -5.61
CA ASP A 33 -19.81 5.12 -6.24
C ASP A 33 -18.67 6.14 -6.09
N SER A 34 -18.10 6.60 -7.20
CA SER A 34 -17.00 7.59 -7.21
C SER A 34 -17.39 8.89 -6.51
N ARG A 35 -18.68 9.27 -6.50
CA ARG A 35 -19.17 10.47 -5.80
C ARG A 35 -18.93 10.40 -4.28
N HIS A 36 -19.02 9.22 -3.69
CA HIS A 36 -18.73 9.04 -2.27
C HIS A 36 -17.25 9.21 -1.92
N LEU A 37 -16.36 9.00 -2.88
CA LEU A 37 -14.93 9.23 -2.67
C LEU A 37 -14.59 10.73 -2.60
N LEU A 38 -15.43 11.60 -3.17
CA LEU A 38 -15.27 13.06 -3.04
C LEU A 38 -15.39 13.54 -1.58
N TYR A 39 -16.18 12.86 -0.74
CA TYR A 39 -16.23 13.19 0.68
C TYR A 39 -14.90 12.91 1.39
N ALA A 40 -14.19 11.86 0.98
CA ALA A 40 -12.86 11.57 1.51
C ALA A 40 -11.84 12.62 1.03
N ASP A 41 -11.93 13.07 -0.23
CA ASP A 41 -11.13 14.17 -0.75
C ASP A 41 -11.33 15.43 0.06
N GLU A 42 -12.58 15.84 0.26
CA GLU A 42 -12.95 17.04 1.01
C GLU A 42 -12.46 16.99 2.46
N ALA A 43 -12.61 15.85 3.13
CA ALA A 43 -12.13 15.67 4.49
C ALA A 43 -10.60 15.82 4.60
N ILE A 44 -9.86 15.24 3.67
CA ILE A 44 -8.39 15.32 3.65
C ILE A 44 -7.95 16.75 3.30
N GLU A 45 -8.55 17.36 2.29
CA GLU A 45 -8.21 18.73 1.87
C GLU A 45 -8.53 19.74 2.99
N THR A 46 -9.62 19.54 3.73
CA THR A 46 -9.98 20.36 4.91
C THR A 46 -8.93 20.21 6.01
N ALA A 47 -8.49 18.99 6.33
CA ALA A 47 -7.45 18.76 7.34
C ALA A 47 -6.12 19.43 6.95
N ILE A 48 -5.77 19.42 5.67
CA ILE A 48 -4.57 20.11 5.16
C ILE A 48 -4.74 21.63 5.25
N ALA A 49 -5.90 22.16 4.88
CA ALA A 49 -6.19 23.59 4.95
C ALA A 49 -6.15 24.10 6.40
N ASN A 50 -6.63 23.31 7.36
CA ASN A 50 -6.57 23.59 8.79
C ASN A 50 -5.16 23.41 9.37
N LYS A 51 -4.19 22.89 8.60
CA LYS A 51 -2.82 22.55 9.05
C LYS A 51 -2.76 21.43 10.09
N ASP A 52 -3.78 20.57 10.14
CA ASP A 52 -3.79 19.40 11.02
C ASP A 52 -2.80 18.34 10.52
N ILE A 53 -2.64 18.22 9.20
CA ILE A 53 -1.68 17.35 8.53
C ILE A 53 -1.01 18.09 7.36
N PRO A 54 0.24 17.80 7.03
CA PRO A 54 0.92 18.44 5.88
C PRO A 54 0.46 17.85 4.54
N GLY A 55 0.03 16.60 4.53
CA GLY A 55 -0.41 15.88 3.34
C GLY A 55 -0.75 14.43 3.66
N ALA A 56 -1.32 13.73 2.67
CA ALA A 56 -1.74 12.34 2.80
C ALA A 56 -1.65 11.59 1.46
N VAL A 57 -1.71 10.27 1.52
CA VAL A 57 -2.02 9.40 0.38
C VAL A 57 -3.20 8.52 0.76
N LEU A 58 -4.27 8.60 -0.02
CA LEU A 58 -5.44 7.72 0.13
C LEU A 58 -5.39 6.61 -0.91
N ALA A 59 -5.49 5.37 -0.46
CA ALA A 59 -5.64 4.20 -1.30
C ALA A 59 -6.90 3.42 -0.89
N VAL A 60 -7.76 3.10 -1.86
CA VAL A 60 -8.94 2.25 -1.63
C VAL A 60 -8.85 1.03 -2.51
N VAL A 61 -8.82 -0.14 -1.87
CA VAL A 61 -8.76 -1.45 -2.53
C VAL A 61 -10.06 -2.21 -2.25
N ARG A 62 -10.67 -2.74 -3.29
CA ARG A 62 -11.85 -3.58 -3.19
C ARG A 62 -11.77 -4.73 -4.18
N ASN A 63 -12.13 -5.94 -3.75
CA ASN A 63 -12.08 -7.15 -4.57
C ASN A 63 -10.69 -7.38 -5.21
N GLY A 64 -9.60 -7.10 -4.48
CA GLY A 64 -8.24 -7.26 -4.97
C GLY A 64 -7.83 -6.25 -6.06
N LYS A 65 -8.58 -5.17 -6.26
CA LYS A 65 -8.32 -4.13 -7.25
C LYS A 65 -8.19 -2.76 -6.60
N MET A 66 -7.30 -1.92 -7.14
CA MET A 66 -7.10 -0.54 -6.69
C MET A 66 -8.18 0.35 -7.31
N ALA A 67 -9.22 0.67 -6.54
CA ALA A 67 -10.33 1.50 -7.01
C ALA A 67 -10.03 3.00 -6.91
N TYR A 68 -9.15 3.40 -5.99
CA TYR A 68 -8.78 4.81 -5.79
C TYR A 68 -7.36 4.92 -5.26
N LEU A 69 -6.60 5.88 -5.78
CA LEU A 69 -5.27 6.19 -5.28
C LEU A 69 -4.94 7.64 -5.64
N LYS A 70 -4.83 8.49 -4.60
CA LYS A 70 -4.56 9.93 -4.76
C LYS A 70 -3.63 10.43 -3.65
N ALA A 71 -2.73 11.34 -4.02
CA ALA A 71 -1.86 12.06 -3.10
C ALA A 71 -2.36 13.49 -2.92
N TYR A 72 -2.22 14.04 -1.71
CA TYR A 72 -2.72 15.36 -1.31
C TYR A 72 -1.63 16.11 -0.55
N GLY A 73 -1.56 17.42 -0.75
CA GLY A 73 -0.67 18.32 0.00
C GLY A 73 0.81 17.99 -0.17
N ASN A 74 1.55 18.05 0.92
CA ASN A 74 3.01 17.96 0.91
C ASN A 74 3.51 16.82 1.80
N LYS A 75 4.58 16.14 1.38
CA LYS A 75 5.29 15.16 2.21
C LYS A 75 6.22 15.84 3.21
N ARG A 76 6.58 17.09 2.96
CA ARG A 76 7.43 17.93 3.82
C ARG A 76 7.08 19.40 3.61
N VAL A 77 7.04 20.15 4.71
CA VAL A 77 6.77 21.59 4.70
C VAL A 77 7.95 22.43 5.23
N TYR A 78 8.93 21.81 5.87
CA TYR A 78 10.12 22.45 6.40
C TYR A 78 11.36 21.56 6.23
N PRO A 79 12.59 22.09 5.93
CA PRO A 79 12.88 23.50 5.60
C PRO A 79 12.37 23.93 4.23
N ASN A 80 12.13 23.00 3.31
CA ASN A 80 11.60 23.24 1.97
C ASN A 80 10.31 22.46 1.77
N THR A 81 9.35 23.07 1.11
CA THR A 81 8.09 22.39 0.74
C THR A 81 8.34 21.40 -0.39
N GLU A 82 7.93 20.15 -0.20
CA GLU A 82 7.97 19.09 -1.20
C GLU A 82 6.60 18.45 -1.36
N PRO A 83 6.07 18.36 -2.58
CA PRO A 83 4.73 17.80 -2.82
C PRO A 83 4.66 16.31 -2.43
N MET A 84 3.50 15.90 -1.95
CA MET A 84 3.17 14.48 -1.74
C MET A 84 3.04 13.76 -3.07
N THR A 85 3.50 12.53 -3.12
CA THR A 85 3.32 11.64 -4.26
C THR A 85 2.82 10.27 -3.79
N VAL A 86 2.19 9.51 -4.69
CA VAL A 86 1.73 8.14 -4.37
C VAL A 86 2.88 7.17 -4.06
N ASN A 87 4.11 7.54 -4.41
CA ASN A 87 5.32 6.77 -4.14
C ASN A 87 6.08 7.27 -2.91
N THR A 88 5.52 8.23 -2.15
CA THR A 88 6.14 8.71 -0.92
C THR A 88 6.26 7.59 0.10
N ILE A 89 7.44 7.45 0.70
CA ILE A 89 7.70 6.49 1.77
C ILE A 89 7.27 7.11 3.10
N PHE A 90 6.44 6.39 3.84
CA PHE A 90 5.94 6.80 5.15
C PHE A 90 6.64 6.03 6.28
N ASP A 91 6.91 6.72 7.38
CA ASP A 91 7.19 6.07 8.64
C ASP A 91 5.89 5.42 9.16
N MET A 92 5.94 4.11 9.37
CA MET A 92 4.76 3.34 9.78
C MET A 92 4.40 3.56 11.24
N ALA A 93 5.30 4.12 12.04
CA ALA A 93 5.09 4.41 13.45
C ALA A 93 4.36 3.25 14.17
N SER A 94 3.25 3.51 14.87
CA SER A 94 2.48 2.50 15.60
C SER A 94 1.73 1.48 14.72
N CYS A 95 1.59 1.70 13.41
CA CYS A 95 1.07 0.67 12.50
C CYS A 95 1.97 -0.57 12.47
N SER A 96 3.25 -0.44 12.85
CA SER A 96 4.17 -1.57 13.03
C SER A 96 3.67 -2.61 14.04
N LYS A 97 2.84 -2.22 15.01
CA LYS A 97 2.25 -3.15 15.98
C LYS A 97 1.36 -4.18 15.28
N SER A 98 0.51 -3.73 14.37
CA SER A 98 -0.41 -4.60 13.63
C SER A 98 0.30 -5.33 12.49
N MET A 99 1.15 -4.64 11.72
CA MET A 99 1.76 -5.18 10.51
C MET A 99 2.99 -6.06 10.78
N SER A 100 3.64 -5.89 11.92
CA SER A 100 4.85 -6.63 12.28
C SER A 100 4.59 -7.52 13.51
N THR A 101 4.40 -6.92 14.69
CA THR A 101 4.32 -7.66 15.96
C THR A 101 3.16 -8.66 15.96
N ALA A 102 1.95 -8.24 15.58
CA ALA A 102 0.79 -9.13 15.58
C ALA A 102 0.97 -10.28 14.58
N ILE A 103 1.43 -10.00 13.36
CA ILE A 103 1.66 -11.04 12.35
C ILE A 103 2.74 -12.02 12.80
N CYS A 104 3.87 -11.54 13.34
CA CYS A 104 4.91 -12.42 13.89
C CYS A 104 4.39 -13.29 15.02
N THR A 105 3.56 -12.74 15.92
CA THR A 105 2.92 -13.48 17.00
C THR A 105 2.02 -14.59 16.46
N HIS A 106 1.19 -14.30 15.44
CA HIS A 106 0.33 -15.31 14.81
C HIS A 106 1.14 -16.42 14.13
N ILE A 107 2.21 -16.08 13.42
CA ILE A 107 3.09 -17.09 12.80
C ILE A 107 3.74 -17.98 13.85
N LEU A 108 4.17 -17.42 14.98
CA LEU A 108 4.76 -18.22 16.07
C LEU A 108 3.72 -19.12 16.74
N ALA A 109 2.49 -18.64 16.93
CA ALA A 109 1.39 -19.44 17.46
C ALA A 109 1.02 -20.60 16.51
N GLU A 110 0.90 -20.33 15.21
CA GLU A 110 0.63 -21.32 14.17
C GLU A 110 1.72 -22.42 14.15
N ARG A 111 2.97 -22.05 14.37
CA ARG A 111 4.10 -22.97 14.46
C ARG A 111 4.22 -23.69 15.82
N GLY A 112 3.27 -23.50 16.73
CA GLY A 112 3.31 -24.04 18.07
C GLY A 112 4.44 -23.51 18.98
N LYS A 113 5.04 -22.40 18.60
CA LYS A 113 6.16 -21.74 19.32
C LYS A 113 5.67 -20.75 20.39
N LEU A 114 4.41 -20.38 20.33
CA LEU A 114 3.75 -19.45 21.25
C LEU A 114 2.32 -19.95 21.50
N ARG A 115 1.86 -19.81 22.76
CA ARG A 115 0.44 -19.97 23.12
C ARG A 115 -0.16 -18.59 23.33
N LEU A 116 -1.31 -18.34 22.74
CA LEU A 116 -2.12 -17.14 22.94
C LEU A 116 -3.09 -17.36 24.10
#